data_1a57c9ebd317725d884784edb60c4914
#
_entry.id   1a57c9ebd317725d884784edb60c4914
#
_cell.length_a   1.000
_cell.length_b   1.000
_cell.length_c   1.000
_cell.angle_alpha   90.00
_cell.angle_beta   90.00
_cell.angle_gamma   90.00
#
_symmetry.space_group_name_H-M   'P 1'
#
loop_
_entity.id
_entity.type
_entity.pdbx_description
1 polymer ?
#
loop_
_entity_poly.entity_id
_entity_poly.type
_entity_poly.pdbx_seq_one_letter_code
_entity_poly.pdbx_strand_id
1 'polypeptide(L)'
;YEKVIRMIAHEVNNTTAGITSTLDTVDGALECMEDTEDLREVMKVCIERCYGMSRFITNFANVVKIPEPQLQSVDLNDRVAACKTFMETVCRNRKITLHLDLCKENPEVMMDTSLFEQVLVNIIKNAAESIGETGDIFIRTSVSPTMLEIADTGAGISKEVETKLFSPFFSTKPNGQGIGLIFIREVLMKHGCTFSLRTYPDKLTRFRIRF
;
A
#
# COMPACT_ATOMS: atom_id res chain seq x y z
N TYR A 1 -23.96 -4.30 3.55
CA TYR A 1 -23.01 -4.00 2.46
C TYR A 1 -21.80 -4.95 2.52
N GLU A 2 -21.14 -5.16 3.67
CA GLU A 2 -19.95 -6.01 3.81
C GLU A 2 -20.16 -7.45 3.31
N LYS A 3 -21.29 -8.10 3.70
CA LYS A 3 -21.64 -9.46 3.28
C LYS A 3 -21.83 -9.57 1.75
N VAL A 4 -22.39 -8.54 1.13
CA VAL A 4 -22.60 -8.48 -0.32
C VAL A 4 -21.26 -8.33 -1.04
N ILE A 5 -20.38 -7.45 -0.58
CA ILE A 5 -19.05 -7.26 -1.17
C ILE A 5 -18.20 -8.54 -1.04
N ARG A 6 -18.29 -9.24 0.09
CA ARG A 6 -17.62 -10.53 0.28
C ARG A 6 -18.11 -11.58 -0.72
N MET A 7 -19.41 -11.64 -0.94
CA MET A 7 -20.01 -12.56 -1.90
C MET A 7 -19.58 -12.23 -3.33
N ILE A 8 -19.61 -10.94 -3.71
CA ILE A 8 -19.12 -10.48 -5.01
C ILE A 8 -17.65 -10.80 -5.20
N ALA A 9 -16.80 -10.53 -4.20
CA ALA A 9 -15.38 -10.83 -4.26
C ALA A 9 -15.11 -12.32 -4.45
N HIS A 10 -15.85 -13.18 -3.73
CA HIS A 10 -15.75 -14.63 -3.86
C HIS A 10 -16.16 -15.09 -5.27
N GLU A 11 -17.27 -14.57 -5.82
CA GLU A 11 -17.77 -14.93 -7.14
C GLU A 11 -16.83 -14.47 -8.27
N VAL A 12 -16.33 -13.23 -8.19
CA VAL A 12 -15.35 -12.71 -9.15
C VAL A 12 -14.06 -13.53 -9.11
N ASN A 13 -13.55 -13.86 -7.92
CA ASN A 13 -12.35 -14.67 -7.80
C ASN A 13 -12.54 -16.08 -8.37
N ASN A 14 -13.68 -16.72 -8.12
CA ASN A 14 -13.99 -18.04 -8.67
C ASN A 14 -14.08 -18.00 -10.21
N THR A 15 -14.78 -17.01 -10.77
CA THR A 15 -14.90 -16.83 -12.21
C THR A 15 -13.54 -16.57 -12.86
N THR A 16 -12.74 -15.69 -12.25
CA THR A 16 -11.39 -15.37 -12.72
C THR A 16 -10.46 -16.59 -12.67
N ALA A 17 -10.53 -17.38 -11.61
CA ALA A 17 -9.76 -18.62 -11.50
C ALA A 17 -10.15 -19.65 -12.58
N GLY A 18 -11.45 -19.77 -12.89
CA GLY A 18 -11.94 -20.62 -14.00
C GLY A 18 -11.40 -20.17 -15.35
N ILE A 19 -11.47 -18.87 -15.64
CA ILE A 19 -10.93 -18.30 -16.89
C ILE A 19 -9.41 -18.54 -16.98
N THR A 20 -8.66 -18.27 -15.90
CA THR A 20 -7.20 -18.47 -15.87
C THR A 20 -6.85 -19.93 -16.15
N SER A 21 -7.51 -20.88 -15.46
CA SER A 21 -7.29 -22.31 -15.68
C SER A 21 -7.57 -22.75 -17.12
N THR A 22 -8.60 -22.18 -17.75
CA THR A 22 -8.91 -22.47 -19.15
C THR A 22 -7.83 -21.91 -20.08
N LEU A 23 -7.36 -20.69 -19.84
CA LEU A 23 -6.29 -20.05 -20.62
C LEU A 23 -4.97 -20.79 -20.47
N ASP A 24 -4.59 -21.22 -19.25
CA ASP A 24 -3.41 -22.04 -19.01
C ASP A 24 -3.46 -23.39 -19.76
N THR A 25 -4.66 -24.00 -19.81
CA THR A 25 -4.87 -25.25 -20.56
C THR A 25 -4.67 -25.04 -22.06
N VAL A 26 -5.19 -23.96 -22.61
CA VAL A 26 -5.05 -23.63 -24.05
C VAL A 26 -3.59 -23.25 -24.34
N ASP A 27 -2.90 -22.47 -23.50
CA ASP A 27 -1.49 -22.12 -23.68
C ASP A 27 -0.62 -23.39 -23.71
N GLY A 28 -0.86 -24.34 -22.79
CA GLY A 28 -0.19 -25.64 -22.80
C GLY A 28 -0.47 -26.50 -24.04
N ALA A 29 -1.68 -26.43 -24.59
CA ALA A 29 -1.99 -27.13 -25.85
C ALA A 29 -1.29 -26.49 -27.08
N LEU A 30 -1.17 -25.17 -27.08
CA LEU A 30 -0.49 -24.41 -28.14
C LEU A 30 1.03 -24.59 -28.11
N GLU A 31 1.61 -24.96 -26.97
CA GLU A 31 3.06 -25.19 -26.81
C GLU A 31 3.60 -26.28 -27.76
N CYS A 32 2.73 -27.22 -28.12
CA CYS A 32 3.06 -28.34 -29.00
C CYS A 32 2.73 -28.06 -30.49
N MET A 33 2.26 -26.86 -30.83
CA MET A 33 1.88 -26.49 -32.21
C MET A 33 2.87 -25.50 -32.81
N GLU A 34 3.12 -25.61 -34.11
CA GLU A 34 3.98 -24.66 -34.84
C GLU A 34 3.22 -23.34 -35.07
N ASP A 35 3.95 -22.22 -35.17
CA ASP A 35 3.44 -20.86 -35.46
C ASP A 35 2.38 -20.29 -34.47
N THR A 36 2.48 -20.65 -33.18
CA THR A 36 1.52 -20.20 -32.17
C THR A 36 2.10 -19.15 -31.19
N GLU A 37 3.29 -18.64 -31.42
CA GLU A 37 4.04 -17.82 -30.46
C GLU A 37 3.31 -16.50 -30.16
N ASP A 38 2.77 -15.82 -31.19
CA ASP A 38 1.97 -14.60 -31.03
C ASP A 38 0.68 -14.85 -30.22
N LEU A 39 0.02 -16.00 -30.42
CA LEU A 39 -1.20 -16.35 -29.72
C LEU A 39 -0.91 -16.64 -28.23
N ARG A 40 0.18 -17.32 -27.94
CA ARG A 40 0.64 -17.58 -26.58
C ARG A 40 1.01 -16.30 -25.84
N GLU A 41 1.61 -15.32 -26.51
CA GLU A 41 1.91 -14.01 -25.91
C GLU A 41 0.63 -13.27 -25.52
N VAL A 42 -0.38 -13.25 -26.39
CA VAL A 42 -1.69 -12.68 -26.09
C VAL A 42 -2.36 -13.41 -24.90
N MET A 43 -2.27 -14.72 -24.83
CA MET A 43 -2.83 -15.50 -23.72
C MET A 43 -2.13 -15.18 -22.39
N LYS A 44 -0.80 -15.06 -22.35
CA LYS A 44 -0.06 -14.64 -21.15
C LYS A 44 -0.54 -13.28 -20.66
N VAL A 45 -0.75 -12.33 -21.56
CA VAL A 45 -1.33 -11.02 -21.19
C VAL A 45 -2.72 -11.17 -20.58
N CYS A 46 -3.59 -12.04 -21.13
CA CYS A 46 -4.91 -12.31 -20.57
C CYS A 46 -4.82 -12.93 -19.17
N ILE A 47 -3.95 -13.91 -18.97
CA ILE A 47 -3.71 -14.57 -17.68
C ILE A 47 -3.25 -13.54 -16.64
N GLU A 48 -2.28 -12.68 -16.98
CA GLU A 48 -1.81 -11.61 -16.08
C GLU A 48 -2.92 -10.63 -15.70
N ARG A 49 -3.82 -10.28 -16.65
CA ARG A 49 -5.00 -9.45 -16.39
C ARG A 49 -5.98 -10.12 -15.42
N CYS A 50 -6.20 -11.41 -15.56
CA CYS A 50 -7.05 -12.19 -14.66
C CYS A 50 -6.46 -12.20 -13.23
N TYR A 51 -5.18 -12.47 -13.06
CA TYR A 51 -4.52 -12.36 -11.76
C TYR A 51 -4.55 -10.94 -11.17
N GLY A 52 -4.42 -9.93 -12.02
CA GLY A 52 -4.56 -8.52 -11.65
C GLY A 52 -5.95 -8.23 -11.07
N MET A 53 -7.00 -8.71 -11.72
CA MET A 53 -8.39 -8.54 -11.29
C MET A 53 -8.67 -9.28 -9.97
N SER A 54 -8.20 -10.52 -9.83
CA SER A 54 -8.35 -11.30 -8.60
C SER A 54 -7.70 -10.62 -7.40
N ARG A 55 -6.46 -10.12 -7.56
CA ARG A 55 -5.76 -9.35 -6.52
C ARG A 55 -6.49 -8.04 -6.18
N PHE A 56 -7.00 -7.34 -7.19
CA PHE A 56 -7.76 -6.11 -7.00
C PHE A 56 -9.00 -6.35 -6.13
N ILE A 57 -9.82 -7.33 -6.48
CA ILE A 57 -11.07 -7.65 -5.77
C ILE A 57 -10.76 -8.12 -4.34
N THR A 58 -9.73 -8.94 -4.15
CA THR A 58 -9.32 -9.39 -2.81
C THR A 58 -8.89 -8.23 -1.93
N ASN A 59 -8.08 -7.32 -2.46
CA ASN A 59 -7.61 -6.14 -1.74
C ASN A 59 -8.77 -5.18 -1.43
N PHE A 60 -9.70 -4.99 -2.36
CA PHE A 60 -10.90 -4.20 -2.13
C PHE A 60 -11.78 -4.79 -1.02
N ALA A 61 -12.03 -6.09 -1.04
CA ALA A 61 -12.77 -6.77 0.01
C ALA A 61 -12.10 -6.63 1.39
N ASN A 62 -10.77 -6.61 1.44
CA ASN A 62 -10.01 -6.40 2.68
C ASN A 62 -10.17 -4.97 3.23
N VAL A 63 -10.20 -3.95 2.37
CA VAL A 63 -10.46 -2.56 2.81
C VAL A 63 -11.87 -2.42 3.42
N VAL A 64 -12.86 -3.06 2.80
CA VAL A 64 -14.24 -3.03 3.33
C VAL A 64 -14.38 -3.78 4.65
N LYS A 65 -13.46 -4.69 4.95
CA LYS A 65 -13.44 -5.53 6.16
C LYS A 65 -12.56 -5.00 7.29
N ILE A 66 -12.03 -3.78 7.19
CA ILE A 66 -11.20 -3.24 8.28
C ILE A 66 -12.00 -3.32 9.59
N PRO A 67 -11.59 -4.13 10.57
CA PRO A 67 -12.32 -4.29 11.82
C PRO A 67 -12.32 -3.00 12.62
N GLU A 68 -13.16 -2.93 13.63
CA GLU A 68 -13.05 -1.88 14.65
C GLU A 68 -11.72 -2.05 15.39
N PRO A 69 -10.90 -0.97 15.51
CA PRO A 69 -9.59 -1.07 16.12
C PRO A 69 -9.67 -1.39 17.60
N GLN A 70 -8.83 -2.30 18.06
CA GLN A 70 -8.64 -2.57 19.48
C GLN A 70 -7.56 -1.62 20.02
N LEU A 71 -8.01 -0.41 20.43
CA LEU A 71 -7.12 0.65 20.88
C LEU A 71 -6.48 0.31 22.23
N GLN A 72 -5.16 0.41 22.32
CA GLN A 72 -4.37 0.30 23.54
C GLN A 72 -3.34 1.42 23.60
N SER A 73 -2.97 1.87 24.82
CA SER A 73 -1.89 2.84 24.99
C SER A 73 -0.56 2.18 24.68
N VAL A 74 0.19 2.74 23.74
CA VAL A 74 1.49 2.24 23.31
C VAL A 74 2.47 3.38 23.07
N ASP A 75 3.75 3.12 23.27
CA ASP A 75 4.82 4.02 22.85
C ASP A 75 4.96 4.01 21.31
N LEU A 76 4.81 5.18 20.70
CA LEU A 76 4.91 5.33 19.24
C LEU A 76 6.32 4.99 18.72
N ASN A 77 7.37 5.37 19.47
CA ASN A 77 8.76 5.09 19.13
C ASN A 77 9.02 3.59 19.07
N ASP A 78 8.52 2.84 20.06
CA ASP A 78 8.66 1.38 20.12
C ASP A 78 7.96 0.71 18.93
N ARG A 79 6.79 1.21 18.52
CA ARG A 79 6.07 0.67 17.35
C ARG A 79 6.80 0.95 16.05
N VAL A 80 7.34 2.15 15.88
CA VAL A 80 8.16 2.49 14.72
C VAL A 80 9.44 1.63 14.70
N ALA A 81 10.11 1.48 15.85
CA ALA A 81 11.32 0.66 15.97
C ALA A 81 11.05 -0.83 15.69
N ALA A 82 9.91 -1.38 16.11
CA ALA A 82 9.53 -2.76 15.84
C ALA A 82 9.39 -3.05 14.32
N CYS A 83 8.96 -2.05 13.54
CA CYS A 83 8.85 -2.18 12.08
C CYS A 83 10.19 -1.98 11.34
N LYS A 84 11.29 -1.63 12.04
CA LYS A 84 12.57 -1.27 11.43
C LYS A 84 13.10 -2.34 10.48
N THR A 85 13.14 -3.60 10.91
CA THR A 85 13.67 -4.74 10.11
C THR A 85 12.91 -4.90 8.80
N PHE A 86 11.58 -4.75 8.83
CA PHE A 86 10.76 -4.78 7.63
C PHE A 86 11.08 -3.60 6.72
N MET A 87 11.13 -2.38 7.26
CA MET A 87 11.43 -1.16 6.51
C MET A 87 12.82 -1.24 5.85
N GLU A 88 13.84 -1.71 6.57
CA GLU A 88 15.18 -1.92 6.03
C GLU A 88 15.20 -2.97 4.92
N THR A 89 14.39 -4.02 5.01
CA THR A 89 14.28 -5.04 3.95
C THR A 89 13.69 -4.45 2.67
N VAL A 90 12.65 -3.64 2.77
CA VAL A 90 12.05 -2.94 1.62
C VAL A 90 13.06 -1.98 0.98
N CYS A 91 13.82 -1.26 1.78
CA CYS A 91 14.83 -0.30 1.32
C CYS A 91 16.06 -0.99 0.70
N ARG A 92 16.51 -2.13 1.27
CA ARG A 92 17.71 -2.86 0.82
C ARG A 92 17.57 -3.43 -0.58
N ASN A 93 16.37 -3.87 -0.96
CA ASN A 93 16.08 -4.36 -2.32
C ASN A 93 16.17 -3.23 -3.37
N ARG A 94 16.26 -2.00 -2.91
CA ARG A 94 16.48 -0.77 -3.67
C ARG A 94 17.59 -0.01 -2.95
N LYS A 95 18.35 0.82 -3.61
CA LYS A 95 19.41 1.63 -2.99
C LYS A 95 18.81 2.82 -2.22
N ILE A 96 17.95 2.53 -1.24
CA ILE A 96 17.25 3.52 -0.43
C ILE A 96 17.83 3.51 0.98
N THR A 97 18.23 4.69 1.48
CA THR A 97 18.69 4.86 2.85
C THR A 97 17.54 5.23 3.76
N LEU A 98 17.40 4.50 4.87
CA LEU A 98 16.39 4.76 5.89
C LEU A 98 17.02 5.54 7.06
N HIS A 99 16.47 6.71 7.38
CA HIS A 99 16.87 7.56 8.48
C HIS A 99 15.77 7.59 9.55
N LEU A 100 16.11 7.25 10.79
CA LEU A 100 15.23 7.31 11.95
C LEU A 100 15.65 8.46 12.87
N ASP A 101 14.75 9.40 13.09
CA ASP A 101 14.90 10.56 13.97
C ASP A 101 13.73 10.57 14.97
N LEU A 102 13.82 9.68 15.97
CA LEU A 102 12.79 9.51 16.98
C LEU A 102 13.01 10.50 18.12
N CYS A 103 11.94 11.15 18.60
CA CYS A 103 12.02 12.08 19.72
C CYS A 103 12.48 11.35 21.01
N LYS A 104 13.10 12.09 21.90
CA LYS A 104 13.66 11.52 23.17
C LYS A 104 12.58 11.18 24.17
N GLU A 105 11.48 11.93 24.15
CA GLU A 105 10.30 11.62 24.94
C GLU A 105 9.57 10.46 24.27
N ASN A 106 8.94 9.62 25.08
CA ASN A 106 8.18 8.49 24.62
C ASN A 106 6.72 8.93 24.36
N PRO A 107 6.32 9.26 23.12
CA PRO A 107 4.94 9.68 22.85
C PRO A 107 4.00 8.50 22.96
N GLU A 108 3.17 8.50 24.01
CA GLU A 108 2.09 7.52 24.14
C GLU A 108 0.92 7.89 23.26
N VAL A 109 0.39 6.90 22.55
CA VAL A 109 -0.74 7.03 21.63
C VAL A 109 -1.70 5.85 21.78
N MET A 110 -2.99 6.10 21.55
CA MET A 110 -4.00 5.04 21.50
C MET A 110 -4.06 4.44 20.11
N MET A 111 -3.67 3.16 19.95
CA MET A 111 -3.69 2.51 18.65
C MET A 111 -3.92 0.99 18.72
N ASP A 112 -4.47 0.45 17.63
CA ASP A 112 -4.40 -0.98 17.33
C ASP A 112 -3.06 -1.25 16.62
N THR A 113 -2.16 -1.96 17.28
CA THR A 113 -0.79 -2.18 16.80
C THR A 113 -0.75 -2.91 15.47
N SER A 114 -1.61 -3.91 15.27
CA SER A 114 -1.64 -4.71 14.03
C SER A 114 -2.11 -3.90 12.82
N LEU A 115 -3.16 -3.10 12.98
CA LEU A 115 -3.65 -2.22 11.91
C LEU A 115 -2.65 -1.10 11.62
N PHE A 116 -2.02 -0.55 12.66
CA PHE A 116 -1.05 0.53 12.48
C PHE A 116 0.24 0.04 11.80
N GLU A 117 0.73 -1.14 12.13
CA GLU A 117 1.86 -1.77 11.41
C GLU A 117 1.56 -1.93 9.92
N GLN A 118 0.35 -2.35 9.55
CA GLN A 118 -0.08 -2.41 8.15
C GLN A 118 -0.11 -1.03 7.47
N VAL A 119 -0.50 0.03 8.20
CA VAL A 119 -0.43 1.42 7.73
C VAL A 119 1.02 1.80 7.43
N LEU A 120 1.95 1.56 8.37
CA LEU A 120 3.38 1.83 8.18
C LEU A 120 3.94 1.09 6.97
N VAL A 121 3.64 -0.20 6.84
CA VAL A 121 4.04 -1.04 5.70
C VAL A 121 3.59 -0.42 4.37
N ASN A 122 2.34 0.03 4.28
CA ASN A 122 1.79 0.63 3.07
C ASN A 122 2.43 1.98 2.76
N ILE A 123 2.68 2.83 3.77
CA ILE A 123 3.33 4.13 3.58
C ILE A 123 4.76 3.94 3.08
N ILE A 124 5.55 3.06 3.73
CA ILE A 124 6.95 2.81 3.35
C ILE A 124 7.06 2.19 1.96
N LYS A 125 6.18 1.25 1.61
CA LYS A 125 6.13 0.71 0.24
C LYS A 125 5.82 1.79 -0.79
N ASN A 126 4.87 2.67 -0.51
CA ASN A 126 4.52 3.77 -1.40
C ASN A 126 5.69 4.75 -1.58
N ALA A 127 6.40 5.10 -0.50
CA ALA A 127 7.59 5.93 -0.52
C ALA A 127 8.71 5.29 -1.35
N ALA A 128 9.03 4.01 -1.09
CA ALA A 128 10.06 3.28 -1.83
C ALA A 128 9.74 3.14 -3.33
N GLU A 129 8.47 2.93 -3.67
CA GLU A 129 8.02 2.89 -5.06
C GLU A 129 8.08 4.26 -5.75
N SER A 130 7.80 5.35 -5.01
CA SER A 130 7.94 6.74 -5.50
C SER A 130 9.38 7.12 -5.78
N ILE A 131 10.32 6.66 -4.94
CA ILE A 131 11.76 6.86 -5.12
C ILE A 131 12.28 6.08 -6.33
N GLY A 132 11.84 4.84 -6.51
CA GLY A 132 12.34 3.95 -7.56
C GLY A 132 13.61 3.20 -7.12
N GLU A 133 14.79 3.64 -7.54
CA GLU A 133 16.04 2.88 -7.32
C GLU A 133 16.94 3.44 -6.21
N THR A 134 17.07 4.77 -6.12
CA THR A 134 18.03 5.40 -5.20
C THR A 134 17.42 6.65 -4.56
N GLY A 135 17.52 6.77 -3.25
CA GLY A 135 17.03 7.92 -2.49
C GLY A 135 16.96 7.66 -0.98
N ASP A 136 16.21 8.51 -0.29
CA ASP A 136 16.15 8.52 1.16
C ASP A 136 14.71 8.50 1.66
N ILE A 137 14.49 7.80 2.78
CA ILE A 137 13.26 7.85 3.57
C ILE A 137 13.63 8.30 4.99
N PHE A 138 12.96 9.35 5.47
CA PHE A 138 13.13 9.91 6.80
C PHE A 138 11.88 9.62 7.63
N ILE A 139 12.04 9.05 8.81
CA ILE A 139 10.96 8.79 9.76
C ILE A 139 11.25 9.60 11.02
N ARG A 140 10.29 10.45 11.41
CA ARG A 140 10.39 11.32 12.55
C ARG A 140 9.18 11.20 13.45
N THR A 141 9.41 11.23 14.76
CA THR A 141 8.35 11.35 15.76
C THR A 141 8.48 12.66 16.53
N SER A 142 7.38 13.17 17.06
CA SER A 142 7.35 14.34 17.94
C SER A 142 6.24 14.22 18.99
N VAL A 143 6.33 15.00 20.09
CA VAL A 143 5.35 15.00 21.20
C VAL A 143 4.43 16.22 21.19
N SER A 144 4.85 17.33 20.63
CA SER A 144 4.08 18.58 20.63
C SER A 144 4.01 19.22 19.24
N PRO A 145 3.02 18.83 18.41
CA PRO A 145 1.99 17.81 18.62
C PRO A 145 2.54 16.40 18.52
N THR A 146 1.85 15.42 19.12
CA THR A 146 2.17 13.99 18.92
C THR A 146 1.94 13.63 17.46
N MET A 147 3.03 13.33 16.76
CA MET A 147 3.00 13.16 15.30
C MET A 147 4.07 12.16 14.84
N LEU A 148 3.72 11.40 13.83
CA LEU A 148 4.64 10.64 13.00
C LEU A 148 4.72 11.29 11.60
N GLU A 149 5.94 11.61 11.16
CA GLU A 149 6.22 12.06 9.80
C GLU A 149 7.09 11.03 9.08
N ILE A 150 6.68 10.65 7.89
CA ILE A 150 7.46 9.83 6.96
C ILE A 150 7.65 10.67 5.70
N ALA A 151 8.91 10.99 5.39
CA ALA A 151 9.27 11.81 4.24
C ALA A 151 10.12 11.00 3.25
N ASP A 152 9.90 11.18 1.96
CA ASP A 152 10.64 10.53 0.89
C ASP A 152 11.17 11.52 -0.15
N THR A 153 12.26 11.14 -0.84
CA THR A 153 12.89 11.90 -1.93
C THR A 153 12.38 11.47 -3.31
N GLY A 154 11.20 10.85 -3.38
CA GLY A 154 10.66 10.33 -4.61
C GLY A 154 10.21 11.39 -5.62
N ALA A 155 9.49 10.96 -6.65
CA ALA A 155 9.06 11.79 -7.77
C ALA A 155 8.13 12.96 -7.37
N GLY A 156 7.59 12.94 -6.16
CA GLY A 156 6.67 13.97 -5.69
C GLY A 156 5.23 13.79 -6.17
N ILE A 157 4.37 14.68 -5.70
CA ILE A 157 2.93 14.68 -5.96
C ILE A 157 2.53 16.07 -6.42
N SER A 158 1.90 16.17 -7.60
CA SER A 158 1.38 17.46 -8.07
C SER A 158 0.13 17.90 -7.27
N LYS A 159 -0.15 19.18 -7.24
CA LYS A 159 -1.34 19.70 -6.54
C LYS A 159 -2.65 19.14 -7.06
N GLU A 160 -2.72 18.81 -8.35
CA GLU A 160 -3.90 18.19 -8.97
C GLU A 160 -4.10 16.74 -8.47
N VAL A 161 -3.01 16.01 -8.34
CA VAL A 161 -3.01 14.62 -7.82
C VAL A 161 -3.31 14.60 -6.33
N GLU A 162 -2.78 15.57 -5.57
CA GLU A 162 -2.96 15.67 -4.10
C GLU A 162 -4.44 15.60 -3.70
N THR A 163 -5.32 16.28 -4.43
CA THR A 163 -6.77 16.29 -4.14
C THR A 163 -7.48 14.95 -4.37
N LYS A 164 -6.87 14.07 -5.16
CA LYS A 164 -7.45 12.77 -5.57
C LYS A 164 -6.82 11.56 -4.91
N LEU A 165 -5.71 11.74 -4.15
CA LEU A 165 -4.90 10.65 -3.60
C LEU A 165 -5.69 9.61 -2.80
N PHE A 166 -6.67 10.07 -2.03
CA PHE A 166 -7.49 9.22 -1.18
C PHE A 166 -8.84 8.86 -1.81
N SER A 167 -9.02 9.16 -3.10
CA SER A 167 -10.21 8.73 -3.85
C SER A 167 -10.12 7.24 -4.18
N PRO A 168 -11.25 6.51 -4.13
CA PRO A 168 -11.27 5.10 -4.48
C PRO A 168 -10.71 4.85 -5.89
N PHE A 169 -9.84 3.85 -5.99
CA PHE A 169 -9.25 3.38 -7.25
C PHE A 169 -8.34 4.38 -7.97
N PHE A 170 -8.02 5.50 -7.34
CA PHE A 170 -7.09 6.45 -7.90
C PHE A 170 -5.65 5.96 -7.71
N SER A 171 -4.92 5.88 -8.81
CA SER A 171 -3.48 5.56 -8.83
C SER A 171 -2.80 6.26 -9.99
N THR A 172 -1.63 6.81 -9.76
CA THR A 172 -0.74 7.33 -10.80
C THR A 172 0.22 6.28 -11.36
N LYS A 173 0.22 5.07 -10.76
CA LYS A 173 1.12 3.97 -11.13
C LYS A 173 0.45 3.07 -12.17
N PRO A 174 1.16 2.59 -13.22
CA PRO A 174 0.60 1.73 -14.26
C PRO A 174 -0.10 0.46 -13.73
N ASN A 175 0.48 -0.14 -12.68
CA ASN A 175 -0.05 -1.35 -12.02
C ASN A 175 -0.62 -1.06 -10.63
N GLY A 176 -0.82 0.21 -10.28
CA GLY A 176 -1.33 0.63 -8.98
C GLY A 176 -2.84 0.41 -8.86
N GLN A 177 -3.27 -0.36 -7.88
CA GLN A 177 -4.69 -0.66 -7.64
C GLN A 177 -5.46 0.48 -6.97
N GLY A 178 -4.77 1.53 -6.48
CA GLY A 178 -5.39 2.66 -5.79
C GLY A 178 -6.05 2.30 -4.45
N ILE A 179 -5.69 1.18 -3.84
CA ILE A 179 -6.33 0.64 -2.62
C ILE A 179 -5.51 0.94 -1.36
N GLY A 180 -4.18 1.01 -1.49
CA GLY A 180 -3.30 1.18 -0.32
C GLY A 180 -3.55 2.48 0.45
N LEU A 181 -3.75 3.61 -0.24
CA LEU A 181 -4.07 4.89 0.40
C LEU A 181 -5.48 4.92 1.01
N ILE A 182 -6.44 4.19 0.42
CA ILE A 182 -7.78 4.04 1.01
C ILE A 182 -7.67 3.26 2.32
N PHE A 183 -6.93 2.14 2.34
CA PHE A 183 -6.71 1.36 3.55
C PHE A 183 -6.11 2.24 4.66
N ILE A 184 -5.05 3.00 4.35
CA ILE A 184 -4.42 3.95 5.28
C ILE A 184 -5.46 4.94 5.82
N ARG A 185 -6.25 5.57 4.93
CA ARG A 185 -7.29 6.52 5.31
C ARG A 185 -8.29 5.91 6.28
N GLU A 186 -8.86 4.76 5.95
CA GLU A 186 -9.91 4.13 6.76
C GLU A 186 -9.36 3.72 8.14
N VAL A 187 -8.17 3.14 8.20
CA VAL A 187 -7.54 2.80 9.48
C VAL A 187 -7.29 4.04 10.32
N LEU A 188 -6.66 5.09 9.76
CA LEU A 188 -6.34 6.31 10.50
C LEU A 188 -7.59 7.05 10.97
N MET A 189 -8.65 7.11 10.16
CA MET A 189 -9.95 7.68 10.57
C MET A 189 -10.57 6.92 11.74
N LYS A 190 -10.54 5.59 11.71
CA LYS A 190 -11.03 4.75 12.82
C LYS A 190 -10.20 4.91 14.10
N HIS A 191 -8.95 5.32 14.00
CA HIS A 191 -8.08 5.67 15.13
C HIS A 191 -8.26 7.12 15.62
N GLY A 192 -9.13 7.91 14.97
CA GLY A 192 -9.30 9.33 15.30
C GLY A 192 -8.13 10.22 14.89
N CYS A 193 -7.19 9.71 14.08
CA CYS A 193 -6.02 10.46 13.64
C CYS A 193 -6.36 11.44 12.51
N THR A 194 -5.64 12.57 12.47
CA THR A 194 -5.60 13.42 11.30
C THR A 194 -4.33 13.15 10.50
N PHE A 195 -4.39 13.25 9.17
CA PHE A 195 -3.25 12.93 8.32
C PHE A 195 -3.22 13.78 7.05
N SER A 196 -2.04 13.87 6.45
CA SER A 196 -1.83 14.55 5.16
C SER A 196 -0.69 13.90 4.39
N LEU A 197 -0.77 13.97 3.05
CA LEU A 197 0.27 13.51 2.14
C LEU A 197 0.49 14.59 1.09
N ARG A 198 1.68 15.23 1.07
CA ARG A 198 2.00 16.38 0.21
C ARG A 198 3.47 16.43 -0.12
N THR A 199 3.78 17.00 -1.28
CA THR A 199 5.15 17.40 -1.62
C THR A 199 5.36 18.88 -1.26
N TYR A 200 6.48 19.16 -0.60
CA TYR A 200 6.86 20.49 -0.11
C TYR A 200 7.90 21.15 -1.04
N PRO A 201 8.15 22.49 -0.88
CA PRO A 201 9.12 23.20 -1.72
C PRO A 201 10.54 22.65 -1.70
N ASP A 202 10.94 21.98 -0.61
CA ASP A 202 12.21 21.25 -0.47
C ASP A 202 12.25 19.91 -1.22
N LYS A 203 11.23 19.65 -2.06
CA LYS A 203 11.03 18.44 -2.88
C LYS A 203 10.82 17.15 -2.08
N LEU A 204 10.67 17.21 -0.77
CA LEU A 204 10.30 16.04 0.02
C LEU A 204 8.79 15.83 0.00
N THR A 205 8.36 14.61 -0.26
CA THR A 205 6.98 14.20 -0.06
C THR A 205 6.83 13.69 1.37
N ARG A 206 5.88 14.26 2.11
CA ARG A 206 5.68 13.94 3.53
C ARG A 206 4.30 13.36 3.76
N PHE A 207 4.28 12.18 4.36
CA PHE A 207 3.10 11.63 5.00
C PHE A 207 3.16 11.97 6.50
N ARG A 208 2.18 12.72 7.00
CA ARG A 208 2.08 13.13 8.41
C ARG A 208 0.85 12.54 9.03
N ILE A 209 1.00 11.94 10.20
CA ILE A 209 -0.08 11.42 11.04
C ILE A 209 -0.01 12.14 12.37
N ARG A 210 -1.12 12.77 12.80
CA ARG A 210 -1.27 13.36 14.13
C ARG A 210 -2.27 12.52 14.93
N PHE A 211 -1.85 12.15 16.10
CA PHE A 211 -2.63 11.37 17.05
C PHE A 211 -3.44 12.25 17.98
#